data_1708032c593ca3e67cc802d01d5ae9e1
#
_entry.id   1708032c593ca3e67cc802d01d5ae9e1
#
_cell.length_a   1.000
_cell.length_b   1.000
_cell.length_c   1.000
_cell.angle_alpha   90.00
_cell.angle_beta   90.00
_cell.angle_gamma   90.00
#
_symmetry.space_group_name_H-M   'P 1'
#
loop_
_entity.id
_entity.type
_entity.pdbx_description
1 polymer ?
#
loop_
_entity_poly.entity_id
_entity_poly.type
_entity_poly.pdbx_seq_one_letter_code
_entity_poly.pdbx_strand_id
1 'polypeptide(L)'
;VSLNVAPGDAVSEGKVLLIMDSMKMEHEVAAEASGIVQHIDVAPGDTVFEDSPLMLIEEADVDADSVDIGQEVDLDHIRPDLAEVEARRAKGYDENRPEAVARRDKTNQRTARQNVEDLVDEGTFIEYGPMVIAARRRRTPLDELIDRTPADGLIGGIGEVNGSLFPEEDARCMVMSYDYTVLAGTQGKKNHQKKDRLFRIAETWRLPVVFFAEGGGGRPGDTDVEFAANLHTPAFNLWGKLSGNAPMVGIVSGRCFAGNAVILGCCDTVIATANSTIGMGGPA
;
A
#
# COMPACT_ATOMS: atom_id res chain seq x y z
N VAL A 1 17.85 -3.63 29.82
CA VAL A 1 18.33 -2.27 30.13
C VAL A 1 19.45 -1.92 29.17
N SER A 2 19.45 -0.70 28.61
CA SER A 2 20.60 -0.06 27.96
C SER A 2 20.93 1.24 28.71
N LEU A 3 22.23 1.57 28.81
CA LEU A 3 22.68 2.74 29.56
C LEU A 3 23.14 3.85 28.61
N ASN A 4 22.72 5.09 28.88
CA ASN A 4 23.11 6.28 28.11
C ASN A 4 24.10 7.18 28.86
N VAL A 5 24.44 6.81 30.09
CA VAL A 5 25.36 7.58 30.97
C VAL A 5 26.34 6.66 31.66
N ALA A 6 27.47 7.22 32.12
CA ALA A 6 28.50 6.55 32.89
C ALA A 6 28.71 7.25 34.25
N PRO A 7 29.29 6.57 35.28
CA PRO A 7 29.69 7.21 36.51
C PRO A 7 30.64 8.39 36.26
N GLY A 8 30.35 9.54 36.82
CA GLY A 8 31.08 10.80 36.64
C GLY A 8 30.43 11.74 35.60
N ASP A 9 29.45 11.28 34.84
CA ASP A 9 28.78 12.12 33.87
C ASP A 9 27.90 13.17 34.54
N ALA A 10 27.92 14.38 34.00
CA ALA A 10 26.98 15.44 34.35
C ALA A 10 25.68 15.22 33.62
N VAL A 11 24.56 15.31 34.34
CA VAL A 11 23.22 15.16 33.80
C VAL A 11 22.36 16.35 34.22
N SER A 12 21.48 16.80 33.30
CA SER A 12 20.46 17.79 33.60
C SER A 12 19.11 17.08 33.84
N GLU A 13 18.22 17.77 34.54
CA GLU A 13 16.83 17.34 34.65
C GLU A 13 16.24 17.04 33.27
N GLY A 14 15.56 15.90 33.11
CA GLY A 14 14.97 15.44 31.86
C GLY A 14 15.92 14.67 30.92
N LYS A 15 17.23 14.60 31.18
CA LYS A 15 18.17 13.79 30.36
C LYS A 15 17.87 12.31 30.52
N VAL A 16 17.73 11.59 29.40
CA VAL A 16 17.51 10.13 29.39
C VAL A 16 18.77 9.42 29.89
N LEU A 17 18.66 8.74 31.00
CA LEU A 17 19.74 8.04 31.71
C LEU A 17 19.91 6.60 31.19
N LEU A 18 18.79 5.93 30.98
CA LEU A 18 18.76 4.55 30.49
C LEU A 18 17.43 4.25 29.79
N ILE A 19 17.40 3.19 29.00
CA ILE A 19 16.21 2.68 28.34
C ILE A 19 15.95 1.24 28.84
N MET A 20 14.70 0.96 29.20
CA MET A 20 14.25 -0.36 29.59
C MET A 20 13.28 -0.91 28.57
N ASP A 21 13.44 -2.21 28.23
CA ASP A 21 12.52 -2.94 27.38
C ASP A 21 11.48 -3.67 28.26
N SER A 22 10.21 -3.42 28.06
CA SER A 22 9.13 -4.16 28.70
C SER A 22 8.02 -4.45 27.70
N MET A 23 7.69 -5.74 27.52
CA MET A 23 6.61 -6.19 26.64
C MET A 23 6.65 -5.62 25.23
N LYS A 24 7.85 -5.51 24.62
CA LYS A 24 8.09 -4.91 23.29
C LYS A 24 7.90 -3.38 23.25
N MET A 25 7.92 -2.72 24.38
CA MET A 25 7.92 -1.25 24.48
C MET A 25 9.18 -0.80 25.19
N GLU A 26 9.81 0.21 24.63
CA GLU A 26 10.94 0.89 25.26
C GLU A 26 10.42 1.97 26.21
N HIS A 27 10.98 1.99 27.43
CA HIS A 27 10.68 2.99 28.45
C HIS A 27 11.94 3.75 28.77
N GLU A 28 11.92 5.05 28.55
CA GLU A 28 13.00 5.95 28.90
C GLU A 28 12.90 6.32 30.38
N VAL A 29 14.03 6.21 31.08
CA VAL A 29 14.17 6.73 32.45
C VAL A 29 15.03 7.98 32.39
N ALA A 30 14.42 9.12 32.71
CA ALA A 30 15.07 10.42 32.69
C ALA A 30 15.52 10.87 34.10
N ALA A 31 16.50 11.75 34.18
CA ALA A 31 16.95 12.37 35.40
C ALA A 31 15.84 13.26 36.00
N GLU A 32 15.52 13.09 37.28
CA GLU A 32 14.54 13.90 38.00
C GLU A 32 15.14 15.26 38.46
N ALA A 33 16.46 15.35 38.56
CA ALA A 33 17.19 16.55 38.94
C ALA A 33 18.54 16.63 38.21
N SER A 34 19.09 17.83 38.11
CA SER A 34 20.44 18.03 37.59
C SER A 34 21.51 17.60 38.61
N GLY A 35 22.56 16.94 38.14
CA GLY A 35 23.61 16.44 39.05
C GLY A 35 24.72 15.64 38.35
N ILE A 36 25.50 14.93 39.13
CA ILE A 36 26.58 14.07 38.66
C ILE A 36 26.24 12.62 39.02
N VAL A 37 26.32 11.71 38.02
CA VAL A 37 26.12 10.27 38.23
C VAL A 37 27.26 9.72 39.09
N GLN A 38 26.96 9.29 40.32
CA GLN A 38 27.92 8.75 41.27
C GLN A 38 28.12 7.26 41.08
N HIS A 39 27.04 6.53 40.91
CA HIS A 39 27.04 5.08 40.79
C HIS A 39 25.89 4.58 39.93
N ILE A 40 26.11 3.47 39.21
CA ILE A 40 25.08 2.77 38.41
C ILE A 40 24.99 1.34 38.95
N ASP A 41 23.78 0.95 39.41
CA ASP A 41 23.52 -0.33 40.04
C ASP A 41 23.10 -1.42 39.03
N VAL A 42 22.95 -1.07 37.76
CA VAL A 42 22.48 -1.97 36.69
C VAL A 42 23.48 -2.01 35.52
N ALA A 43 23.52 -3.15 34.82
CA ALA A 43 24.32 -3.34 33.63
C ALA A 43 23.44 -3.55 32.40
N PRO A 44 23.91 -3.27 31.14
CA PRO A 44 23.21 -3.60 29.94
C PRO A 44 22.83 -5.09 29.88
N GLY A 45 21.56 -5.37 29.63
CA GLY A 45 20.99 -6.72 29.61
C GLY A 45 20.38 -7.20 30.94
N ASP A 46 20.55 -6.45 32.02
CA ASP A 46 19.95 -6.80 33.32
C ASP A 46 18.42 -6.68 33.27
N THR A 47 17.76 -7.54 34.06
CA THR A 47 16.33 -7.45 34.33
C THR A 47 16.12 -6.72 35.64
N VAL A 48 15.32 -5.67 35.61
CA VAL A 48 14.97 -4.84 36.77
C VAL A 48 13.50 -5.03 37.13
N PHE A 49 13.16 -4.83 38.39
CA PHE A 49 11.80 -4.90 38.91
C PHE A 49 11.40 -3.53 39.44
N GLU A 50 10.09 -3.37 39.71
CA GLU A 50 9.56 -2.18 40.36
C GLU A 50 10.33 -1.91 41.67
N ASP A 51 10.65 -0.64 41.93
CA ASP A 51 11.42 -0.17 43.09
C ASP A 51 12.91 -0.63 43.13
N SER A 52 13.43 -1.28 42.08
CA SER A 52 14.87 -1.57 42.04
C SER A 52 15.69 -0.28 41.88
N PRO A 53 16.74 -0.07 42.67
CA PRO A 53 17.64 1.06 42.46
C PRO A 53 18.37 0.90 41.13
N LEU A 54 18.39 1.97 40.31
CA LEU A 54 19.02 1.97 39.00
C LEU A 54 20.36 2.68 39.01
N MET A 55 20.43 3.83 39.66
CA MET A 55 21.63 4.63 39.80
C MET A 55 21.46 5.70 40.91
N LEU A 56 22.59 6.24 41.35
CA LEU A 56 22.68 7.32 42.30
C LEU A 56 23.20 8.58 41.63
N ILE A 57 22.44 9.68 41.71
CA ILE A 57 22.82 10.99 41.21
C ILE A 57 22.98 11.90 42.41
N GLU A 58 24.12 12.57 42.52
CA GLU A 58 24.34 13.65 43.48
C GLU A 58 23.89 14.96 42.85
N GLU A 59 22.89 15.59 43.44
CA GLU A 59 22.38 16.88 42.95
C GLU A 59 23.49 17.95 42.96
N ALA A 60 23.72 18.58 41.85
CA ALA A 60 24.71 19.64 41.65
C ALA A 60 24.21 20.65 40.63
N ASP A 61 24.61 21.91 40.79
CA ASP A 61 24.39 22.91 39.76
C ASP A 61 25.29 22.59 38.56
N VAL A 62 24.71 22.03 37.53
CA VAL A 62 25.40 21.66 36.27
C VAL A 62 25.04 22.73 35.24
N ASP A 63 26.07 23.39 34.66
CA ASP A 63 25.85 24.37 33.59
C ASP A 63 25.13 23.69 32.43
N ALA A 64 23.95 24.24 32.06
CA ALA A 64 23.09 23.71 30.99
C ALA A 64 23.77 23.64 29.61
N ASP A 65 24.87 24.37 29.42
CA ASP A 65 25.64 24.41 28.17
C ASP A 65 26.52 23.14 27.94
N SER A 66 26.67 22.25 28.93
CA SER A 66 27.44 21.00 28.81
C SER A 66 26.56 19.77 28.49
N VAL A 67 25.27 19.95 28.43
CA VAL A 67 24.35 18.86 28.15
C VAL A 67 24.10 18.79 26.65
N ASP A 68 24.54 17.70 26.04
CA ASP A 68 24.13 17.33 24.68
C ASP A 68 22.60 17.13 24.69
N ILE A 69 21.85 18.23 24.49
CA ILE A 69 20.43 18.20 24.26
C ILE A 69 20.29 17.46 22.93
N GLY A 70 19.89 16.21 23.02
CA GLY A 70 19.84 15.21 21.95
C GLY A 70 19.69 15.83 20.57
N GLN A 71 20.47 15.32 19.61
CA GLN A 71 20.53 15.81 18.23
C GLN A 71 19.15 16.25 17.77
N GLU A 72 19.06 17.51 17.34
CA GLU A 72 17.86 18.08 16.75
C GLU A 72 17.35 17.07 15.71
N VAL A 73 16.20 16.45 15.99
CA VAL A 73 15.65 15.39 15.11
C VAL A 73 15.31 16.08 13.79
N ASP A 74 16.04 15.71 12.74
CA ASP A 74 15.72 16.13 11.38
C ASP A 74 14.36 15.51 10.98
N LEU A 75 13.31 16.31 11.07
CA LEU A 75 11.94 15.90 10.75
C LEU A 75 11.75 15.61 9.24
N ASP A 76 12.66 16.10 8.39
CA ASP A 76 12.65 15.86 6.94
C ASP A 76 13.48 14.63 6.56
N HIS A 77 14.14 14.00 7.52
CA HIS A 77 14.91 12.78 7.27
C HIS A 77 14.03 11.60 6.86
N ILE A 78 14.18 11.17 5.62
CA ILE A 78 13.49 9.97 5.10
C ILE A 78 14.36 8.74 5.42
N ARG A 79 13.84 7.85 6.24
CA ARG A 79 14.53 6.59 6.58
C ARG A 79 14.73 5.74 5.32
N PRO A 80 15.84 4.99 5.22
CA PRO A 80 16.13 4.17 4.03
C PRO A 80 15.03 3.15 3.66
N ASP A 81 14.38 2.55 4.65
CA ASP A 81 13.27 1.61 4.44
C ASP A 81 12.03 2.28 3.84
N LEU A 82 11.71 3.51 4.28
CA LEU A 82 10.64 4.32 3.71
C LEU A 82 10.99 4.73 2.27
N ALA A 83 12.21 5.21 2.04
CA ALA A 83 12.68 5.58 0.70
C ALA A 83 12.60 4.39 -0.29
N GLU A 84 12.93 3.16 0.15
CA GLU A 84 12.78 1.96 -0.68
C GLU A 84 11.32 1.69 -1.04
N VAL A 85 10.40 1.82 -0.09
CA VAL A 85 8.95 1.63 -0.33
C VAL A 85 8.43 2.67 -1.31
N GLU A 86 8.79 3.94 -1.12
CA GLU A 86 8.37 5.03 -2.01
C GLU A 86 8.92 4.85 -3.42
N ALA A 87 10.21 4.54 -3.56
CA ALA A 87 10.83 4.26 -4.86
C ALA A 87 10.16 3.08 -5.58
N ARG A 88 9.77 2.04 -4.85
CA ARG A 88 9.07 0.90 -5.41
C ARG A 88 7.64 1.24 -5.83
N ARG A 89 6.92 2.06 -5.08
CA ARG A 89 5.59 2.56 -5.45
C ARG A 89 5.66 3.44 -6.69
N ALA A 90 6.66 4.30 -6.77
CA ALA A 90 6.89 5.22 -7.89
C ALA A 90 7.00 4.51 -9.24
N LYS A 91 7.53 3.28 -9.28
CA LYS A 91 7.60 2.46 -10.51
C LYS A 91 6.23 2.12 -11.11
N GLY A 92 5.15 2.25 -10.35
CA GLY A 92 3.77 2.06 -10.82
C GLY A 92 3.11 3.31 -11.40
N TYR A 93 3.73 4.48 -11.29
CA TYR A 93 3.17 5.74 -11.80
C TYR A 93 3.57 6.00 -13.23
N ASP A 94 2.73 6.71 -13.98
CA ASP A 94 2.88 6.95 -15.42
C ASP A 94 4.14 7.75 -15.75
N GLU A 95 4.56 8.70 -14.93
CA GLU A 95 5.80 9.46 -15.10
C GLU A 95 7.07 8.57 -15.11
N ASN A 96 7.03 7.42 -14.45
CA ASN A 96 8.14 6.46 -14.44
C ASN A 96 7.96 5.32 -15.46
N ARG A 97 6.91 5.38 -16.30
CA ARG A 97 6.56 4.37 -17.31
C ARG A 97 6.31 4.98 -18.70
N PRO A 98 7.19 5.86 -19.23
CA PRO A 98 6.93 6.61 -20.45
C PRO A 98 6.66 5.73 -21.68
N GLU A 99 7.29 4.55 -21.77
CA GLU A 99 7.02 3.62 -22.87
C GLU A 99 5.62 3.00 -22.78
N ALA A 100 5.10 2.76 -21.60
CA ALA A 100 3.77 2.26 -21.40
C ALA A 100 2.72 3.31 -21.78
N VAL A 101 2.92 4.55 -21.35
CA VAL A 101 2.11 5.71 -21.73
C VAL A 101 2.11 5.88 -23.26
N ALA A 102 3.28 5.92 -23.89
CA ALA A 102 3.41 6.07 -25.35
C ALA A 102 2.72 4.94 -26.14
N ARG A 103 2.64 3.72 -25.59
CA ARG A 103 1.86 2.64 -26.23
C ARG A 103 0.36 2.89 -26.18
N ARG A 104 -0.15 3.49 -25.11
CA ARG A 104 -1.58 3.86 -24.97
C ARG A 104 -1.92 5.01 -25.91
N ASP A 105 -1.06 6.02 -25.95
CA ASP A 105 -1.23 7.20 -26.83
C ASP A 105 -1.34 6.81 -28.31
N LYS A 106 -0.55 5.84 -28.77
CA LYS A 106 -0.61 5.32 -30.15
C LYS A 106 -1.98 4.77 -30.54
N THR A 107 -2.76 4.32 -29.57
CA THR A 107 -4.12 3.78 -29.78
C THR A 107 -5.19 4.76 -29.33
N ASN A 108 -4.83 5.98 -28.97
CA ASN A 108 -5.72 7.00 -28.42
C ASN A 108 -6.53 6.48 -27.22
N GLN A 109 -5.85 5.80 -26.31
CA GLN A 109 -6.44 5.23 -25.09
C GLN A 109 -5.71 5.75 -23.86
N ARG A 110 -6.45 5.98 -22.79
CA ARG A 110 -5.90 6.39 -21.48
C ARG A 110 -5.15 5.24 -20.84
N THR A 111 -4.22 5.57 -19.94
CA THR A 111 -3.65 4.62 -19.01
C THR A 111 -4.67 4.26 -17.90
N ALA A 112 -4.40 3.20 -17.16
CA ALA A 112 -5.22 2.85 -16.01
C ALA A 112 -5.16 3.93 -14.90
N ARG A 113 -4.01 4.59 -14.75
CA ARG A 113 -3.84 5.72 -13.82
C ARG A 113 -4.67 6.91 -14.21
N GLN A 114 -4.57 7.33 -15.46
CA GLN A 114 -5.40 8.43 -15.99
C GLN A 114 -6.90 8.17 -15.84
N ASN A 115 -7.36 6.92 -15.99
CA ASN A 115 -8.75 6.58 -15.76
C ASN A 115 -9.19 6.77 -14.32
N VAL A 116 -8.35 6.38 -13.36
CA VAL A 116 -8.63 6.54 -11.93
C VAL A 116 -8.57 8.01 -11.53
N GLU A 117 -7.51 8.72 -11.92
CA GLU A 117 -7.28 10.13 -11.60
C GLU A 117 -8.37 11.06 -12.15
N ASP A 118 -8.89 10.77 -13.35
CA ASP A 118 -9.98 11.54 -13.96
C ASP A 118 -11.35 11.27 -13.31
N LEU A 119 -11.51 10.14 -12.63
CA LEU A 119 -12.75 9.76 -12.00
C LEU A 119 -12.87 10.22 -10.55
N VAL A 120 -11.78 10.11 -9.78
CA VAL A 120 -11.79 10.39 -8.34
C VAL A 120 -11.46 11.85 -8.06
N ASP A 121 -11.98 12.37 -6.98
CA ASP A 121 -11.64 13.69 -6.51
C ASP A 121 -10.16 13.72 -6.08
N GLU A 122 -9.48 14.83 -6.36
CA GLU A 122 -8.03 14.98 -6.13
C GLU A 122 -7.64 14.68 -4.68
N GLY A 123 -6.61 13.86 -4.49
CA GLY A 123 -6.07 13.51 -3.17
C GLY A 123 -6.89 12.50 -2.37
N THR A 124 -8.04 12.02 -2.86
CA THR A 124 -8.91 11.12 -2.09
C THR A 124 -8.62 9.64 -2.31
N PHE A 125 -7.86 9.27 -3.34
CA PHE A 125 -7.65 7.87 -3.72
C PHE A 125 -6.65 7.15 -2.82
N ILE A 126 -7.14 6.14 -2.09
CA ILE A 126 -6.33 5.24 -1.28
C ILE A 126 -6.15 3.93 -2.05
N GLU A 127 -4.99 3.74 -2.68
CA GLU A 127 -4.68 2.54 -3.45
C GLU A 127 -4.31 1.36 -2.55
N TYR A 128 -4.91 0.20 -2.83
CA TYR A 128 -4.61 -1.08 -2.18
C TYR A 128 -3.66 -1.93 -3.01
N GLY A 129 -2.58 -2.41 -2.38
CA GLY A 129 -1.62 -3.34 -2.98
C GLY A 129 -0.90 -2.81 -4.23
N PRO A 130 -0.37 -1.57 -4.24
CA PRO A 130 0.39 -1.03 -5.39
C PRO A 130 1.66 -1.81 -5.68
N MET A 131 2.25 -2.46 -4.68
CA MET A 131 3.51 -3.21 -4.81
C MET A 131 3.34 -4.69 -5.17
N VAL A 132 2.11 -5.15 -5.44
CA VAL A 132 1.86 -6.51 -5.92
C VAL A 132 2.46 -6.68 -7.32
N ILE A 133 3.07 -7.84 -7.56
CA ILE A 133 3.67 -8.20 -8.86
C ILE A 133 3.14 -9.55 -9.33
N ALA A 134 3.32 -9.85 -10.63
CA ALA A 134 2.88 -11.12 -11.21
C ALA A 134 3.57 -12.33 -10.55
N ALA A 135 2.83 -13.43 -10.41
CA ALA A 135 3.30 -14.67 -9.78
C ALA A 135 4.20 -15.48 -10.73
N ARG A 136 5.36 -14.92 -11.13
CA ARG A 136 6.27 -15.45 -12.16
C ARG A 136 7.73 -15.57 -11.71
N ARG A 137 8.01 -15.61 -10.42
CA ARG A 137 9.38 -15.63 -9.88
C ARG A 137 10.19 -16.85 -10.32
N ARG A 138 9.55 -17.98 -10.66
CA ARG A 138 10.24 -19.18 -11.16
C ARG A 138 10.85 -19.00 -12.56
N ARG A 139 10.44 -17.98 -13.32
CA ARG A 139 10.94 -17.73 -14.68
C ARG A 139 11.41 -16.30 -14.96
N THR A 140 11.18 -15.38 -14.04
CA THR A 140 11.52 -13.96 -14.23
C THR A 140 12.14 -13.42 -12.95
N PRO A 141 13.31 -12.76 -13.01
CA PRO A 141 13.94 -12.12 -11.86
C PRO A 141 13.00 -11.11 -11.18
N LEU A 142 13.21 -10.93 -9.87
CA LEU A 142 12.33 -10.08 -9.06
C LEU A 142 12.30 -8.64 -9.56
N ASP A 143 13.47 -8.06 -9.85
CA ASP A 143 13.58 -6.67 -10.29
C ASP A 143 12.86 -6.44 -11.62
N GLU A 144 12.99 -7.39 -12.56
CA GLU A 144 12.26 -7.33 -13.83
C GLU A 144 10.74 -7.43 -13.62
N LEU A 145 10.28 -8.24 -12.67
CA LEU A 145 8.86 -8.33 -12.33
C LEU A 145 8.34 -7.02 -11.71
N ILE A 146 9.12 -6.40 -10.84
CA ILE A 146 8.78 -5.11 -10.22
C ILE A 146 8.60 -4.04 -11.30
N ASP A 147 9.51 -3.99 -12.28
CA ASP A 147 9.48 -2.97 -13.34
C ASP A 147 8.37 -3.24 -14.37
N ARG A 148 8.12 -4.50 -14.72
CA ARG A 148 7.21 -4.86 -15.82
C ARG A 148 5.79 -5.21 -15.39
N THR A 149 5.56 -5.51 -14.12
CA THR A 149 4.26 -5.96 -13.63
C THR A 149 3.76 -5.21 -12.39
N PRO A 150 3.84 -3.88 -12.35
CA PRO A 150 3.38 -3.10 -11.21
C PRO A 150 1.90 -3.37 -10.95
N ALA A 151 1.54 -3.45 -9.66
CA ALA A 151 0.20 -3.74 -9.16
C ALA A 151 -0.43 -5.03 -9.73
N ASP A 152 0.36 -5.91 -10.34
CA ASP A 152 -0.07 -7.07 -11.16
C ASP A 152 -1.17 -6.73 -12.17
N GLY A 153 -1.09 -5.52 -12.77
CA GLY A 153 -2.01 -5.05 -13.79
C GLY A 153 -3.41 -4.70 -13.29
N LEU A 154 -3.58 -4.44 -12.01
CA LEU A 154 -4.85 -3.96 -11.45
C LEU A 154 -4.59 -2.80 -10.49
N ILE A 155 -4.97 -1.60 -10.87
CA ILE A 155 -5.05 -0.46 -9.95
C ILE A 155 -6.42 -0.54 -9.27
N GLY A 156 -6.46 -0.42 -7.96
CA GLY A 156 -7.74 -0.47 -7.24
C GLY A 156 -7.62 0.05 -5.82
N GLY A 157 -8.66 0.71 -5.38
CA GLY A 157 -8.72 1.36 -4.08
C GLY A 157 -10.05 2.04 -3.82
N ILE A 158 -10.10 2.84 -2.79
CA ILE A 158 -11.25 3.65 -2.42
C ILE A 158 -10.91 5.10 -2.71
N GLY A 159 -11.81 5.82 -3.36
CA GLY A 159 -11.73 7.25 -3.61
C GLY A 159 -13.11 7.88 -3.55
N GLU A 160 -13.16 9.19 -3.46
CA GLU A 160 -14.39 9.94 -3.54
C GLU A 160 -14.69 10.31 -5.00
N VAL A 161 -15.96 10.27 -5.35
CA VAL A 161 -16.44 10.68 -6.67
C VAL A 161 -17.56 11.71 -6.46
N ASN A 162 -17.34 12.92 -6.97
CA ASN A 162 -18.25 14.05 -6.78
C ASN A 162 -18.48 14.42 -5.30
N GLY A 163 -17.46 14.37 -4.44
CA GLY A 163 -17.53 14.71 -3.02
C GLY A 163 -18.01 16.14 -2.75
N SER A 164 -17.88 17.05 -3.71
CA SER A 164 -18.46 18.40 -3.61
C SER A 164 -20.00 18.42 -3.72
N LEU A 165 -20.63 17.33 -4.21
CA LEU A 165 -22.06 17.23 -4.44
C LEU A 165 -22.79 16.31 -3.45
N PHE A 166 -22.05 15.43 -2.78
CA PHE A 166 -22.58 14.40 -1.89
C PHE A 166 -21.88 14.42 -0.52
N PRO A 167 -22.54 13.96 0.56
CA PRO A 167 -21.84 13.66 1.81
C PRO A 167 -20.70 12.68 1.61
N GLU A 168 -19.65 12.74 2.43
CA GLU A 168 -18.45 11.89 2.35
C GLU A 168 -18.80 10.39 2.27
N GLU A 169 -19.75 9.94 3.09
CA GLU A 169 -20.22 8.55 3.11
C GLU A 169 -20.86 8.10 1.79
N ASP A 170 -21.50 9.00 1.05
CA ASP A 170 -22.16 8.72 -0.24
C ASP A 170 -21.22 8.93 -1.43
N ALA A 171 -20.17 9.74 -1.27
CA ALA A 171 -19.18 9.99 -2.31
C ALA A 171 -18.16 8.86 -2.46
N ARG A 172 -17.96 8.03 -1.42
CA ARG A 172 -16.97 6.95 -1.42
C ARG A 172 -17.33 5.84 -2.38
N CYS A 173 -16.39 5.53 -3.28
CA CYS A 173 -16.53 4.46 -4.27
C CYS A 173 -15.32 3.51 -4.21
N MET A 174 -15.57 2.23 -4.45
CA MET A 174 -14.53 1.29 -4.84
C MET A 174 -14.22 1.50 -6.32
N VAL A 175 -13.02 1.97 -6.63
CA VAL A 175 -12.57 2.26 -8.00
C VAL A 175 -11.50 1.27 -8.40
N MET A 176 -11.67 0.62 -9.56
CA MET A 176 -10.73 -0.36 -10.09
C MET A 176 -10.50 -0.14 -11.59
N SER A 177 -9.26 -0.30 -12.02
CA SER A 177 -8.88 -0.21 -13.43
C SER A 177 -7.85 -1.28 -13.78
N TYR A 178 -8.14 -2.12 -14.77
CA TYR A 178 -7.12 -2.99 -15.34
C TYR A 178 -6.11 -2.17 -16.15
N ASP A 179 -4.83 -2.45 -15.94
CA ASP A 179 -3.74 -1.87 -16.73
C ASP A 179 -3.41 -2.77 -17.92
N TYR A 180 -3.91 -2.41 -19.08
CA TYR A 180 -3.64 -3.15 -20.32
C TYR A 180 -2.15 -3.19 -20.68
N THR A 181 -1.33 -2.24 -20.20
CA THR A 181 0.12 -2.21 -20.43
C THR A 181 0.86 -3.30 -19.67
N VAL A 182 0.23 -3.87 -18.62
CA VAL A 182 0.76 -4.97 -17.82
C VAL A 182 0.13 -6.29 -18.30
N LEU A 183 0.90 -7.05 -19.07
CA LEU A 183 0.49 -8.38 -19.54
C LEU A 183 -0.91 -8.38 -20.19
N ALA A 184 -1.22 -7.32 -20.97
CA ALA A 184 -2.50 -7.11 -21.66
C ALA A 184 -3.73 -7.10 -20.73
N GLY A 185 -3.61 -6.61 -19.50
CA GLY A 185 -4.68 -6.57 -18.52
C GLY A 185 -5.22 -7.95 -18.12
N THR A 186 -4.40 -9.01 -18.30
CA THR A 186 -4.81 -10.36 -17.98
C THR A 186 -4.80 -10.65 -16.48
N GLN A 187 -5.71 -11.50 -16.04
CA GLN A 187 -5.93 -11.84 -14.64
C GLN A 187 -5.04 -13.00 -14.22
N GLY A 188 -4.01 -12.71 -13.42
CA GLY A 188 -3.13 -13.70 -12.81
C GLY A 188 -3.48 -14.00 -11.35
N LYS A 189 -2.69 -14.87 -10.71
CA LYS A 189 -2.95 -15.29 -9.32
C LYS A 189 -2.97 -14.12 -8.34
N LYS A 190 -1.98 -13.24 -8.40
CA LYS A 190 -1.87 -12.10 -7.48
C LYS A 190 -2.91 -11.03 -7.78
N ASN A 191 -3.21 -10.80 -9.07
CA ASN A 191 -4.31 -9.98 -9.52
C ASN A 191 -5.66 -10.46 -8.92
N HIS A 192 -5.95 -11.77 -8.99
CA HIS A 192 -7.13 -12.34 -8.36
C HIS A 192 -7.17 -12.12 -6.84
N GLN A 193 -6.08 -12.40 -6.13
CA GLN A 193 -6.02 -12.18 -4.67
C GLN A 193 -6.29 -10.73 -4.28
N LYS A 194 -5.71 -9.78 -5.02
CA LYS A 194 -5.95 -8.34 -4.84
C LYS A 194 -7.42 -7.99 -5.10
N LYS A 195 -7.95 -8.42 -6.23
CA LYS A 195 -9.33 -8.18 -6.64
C LYS A 195 -10.35 -8.79 -5.67
N ASP A 196 -10.14 -10.03 -5.25
CA ASP A 196 -11.00 -10.69 -4.25
C ASP A 196 -11.06 -9.90 -2.94
N ARG A 197 -9.93 -9.32 -2.53
CA ARG A 197 -9.87 -8.44 -1.34
C ARG A 197 -10.70 -7.16 -1.55
N LEU A 198 -10.56 -6.51 -2.70
CA LEU A 198 -11.31 -5.29 -3.02
C LEU A 198 -12.81 -5.56 -3.09
N PHE A 199 -13.23 -6.66 -3.71
CA PHE A 199 -14.64 -7.05 -3.78
C PHE A 199 -15.24 -7.33 -2.38
N ARG A 200 -14.48 -7.95 -1.48
CA ARG A 200 -14.92 -8.15 -0.09
C ARG A 200 -15.08 -6.85 0.67
N ILE A 201 -14.19 -5.89 0.47
CA ILE A 201 -14.29 -4.56 1.07
C ILE A 201 -15.55 -3.86 0.54
N ALA A 202 -15.75 -3.85 -0.78
CA ALA A 202 -16.94 -3.25 -1.40
C ALA A 202 -18.23 -3.90 -0.88
N GLU A 203 -18.29 -5.23 -0.75
CA GLU A 203 -19.44 -5.95 -0.18
C GLU A 203 -19.68 -5.56 1.28
N THR A 204 -18.62 -5.57 2.12
CA THR A 204 -18.74 -5.30 3.55
C THR A 204 -19.18 -3.87 3.85
N TRP A 205 -18.65 -2.91 3.10
CA TRP A 205 -18.93 -1.49 3.29
C TRP A 205 -20.05 -0.97 2.38
N ARG A 206 -20.61 -1.83 1.52
CA ARG A 206 -21.63 -1.50 0.53
C ARG A 206 -21.27 -0.32 -0.37
N LEU A 207 -19.97 -0.28 -0.75
CA LEU A 207 -19.48 0.79 -1.60
C LEU A 207 -19.98 0.63 -3.03
N PRO A 208 -20.47 1.69 -3.67
CA PRO A 208 -20.61 1.73 -5.11
C PRO A 208 -19.29 1.35 -5.79
N VAL A 209 -19.36 0.67 -6.93
CA VAL A 209 -18.17 0.22 -7.64
C VAL A 209 -18.11 0.82 -9.04
N VAL A 210 -16.96 1.40 -9.39
CA VAL A 210 -16.64 1.77 -10.77
C VAL A 210 -15.46 0.94 -11.24
N PHE A 211 -15.65 0.20 -12.34
CA PHE A 211 -14.63 -0.73 -12.83
C PHE A 211 -14.32 -0.52 -14.32
N PHE A 212 -13.11 -0.07 -14.60
CA PHE A 212 -12.55 -0.02 -15.95
C PHE A 212 -12.06 -1.42 -16.33
N ALA A 213 -12.86 -2.14 -17.11
CA ALA A 213 -12.76 -3.59 -17.30
C ALA A 213 -11.97 -4.00 -18.57
N GLU A 214 -11.02 -3.20 -19.03
CA GLU A 214 -10.18 -3.53 -20.17
C GLU A 214 -9.22 -4.69 -19.85
N GLY A 215 -9.12 -5.69 -20.73
CA GLY A 215 -8.14 -6.76 -20.54
C GLY A 215 -8.44 -8.06 -21.27
N GLY A 216 -7.44 -8.94 -21.29
CA GLY A 216 -7.39 -10.18 -22.08
C GLY A 216 -7.99 -11.42 -21.42
N GLY A 217 -8.59 -11.33 -20.24
CA GLY A 217 -9.12 -12.49 -19.52
C GLY A 217 -8.09 -13.20 -18.63
N GLY A 218 -8.22 -14.50 -18.44
CA GLY A 218 -7.30 -15.29 -17.60
C GLY A 218 -5.89 -15.32 -18.15
N ARG A 219 -4.90 -15.27 -17.26
CA ARG A 219 -3.48 -15.28 -17.62
C ARG A 219 -2.92 -16.71 -17.54
N PRO A 220 -2.55 -17.33 -18.66
CA PRO A 220 -1.74 -18.53 -18.63
C PRO A 220 -0.29 -18.16 -18.28
N GLY A 221 0.39 -19.01 -17.53
CA GLY A 221 1.83 -18.89 -17.34
C GLY A 221 2.30 -18.13 -16.10
N ASP A 222 1.46 -17.89 -15.14
CA ASP A 222 1.89 -17.64 -13.77
C ASP A 222 2.51 -18.94 -13.22
N THR A 223 3.79 -18.85 -12.79
CA THR A 223 4.60 -20.04 -12.48
C THR A 223 4.69 -20.35 -10.99
N ASP A 224 4.33 -19.39 -10.14
CA ASP A 224 4.44 -19.52 -8.68
C ASP A 224 3.16 -20.09 -8.07
N VAL A 225 2.39 -20.82 -8.87
CA VAL A 225 1.15 -21.48 -8.48
C VAL A 225 1.26 -22.96 -8.84
N GLU A 226 0.80 -23.81 -7.95
CA GLU A 226 0.86 -25.26 -8.14
C GLU A 226 -0.14 -25.77 -9.18
N PHE A 227 -1.27 -25.03 -9.35
CA PHE A 227 -2.34 -25.40 -10.28
C PHE A 227 -2.90 -24.16 -10.98
N ALA A 228 -2.61 -24.02 -12.27
CA ALA A 228 -3.18 -22.97 -13.10
C ALA A 228 -4.68 -23.18 -13.41
N ALA A 229 -5.20 -24.37 -13.18
CA ALA A 229 -6.54 -24.80 -13.60
C ALA A 229 -7.49 -25.11 -12.44
N ASN A 230 -7.17 -24.74 -11.20
CA ASN A 230 -8.13 -24.94 -10.13
C ASN A 230 -9.26 -23.93 -10.25
N LEU A 231 -10.48 -24.39 -9.96
CA LEU A 231 -11.70 -23.56 -9.97
C LEU A 231 -11.78 -22.56 -8.79
N HIS A 232 -10.68 -22.38 -8.06
CA HIS A 232 -10.64 -21.47 -6.92
C HIS A 232 -10.42 -20.03 -7.39
N THR A 233 -11.45 -19.44 -7.96
CA THR A 233 -11.55 -18.05 -8.39
C THR A 233 -12.75 -17.37 -7.71
N PRO A 234 -12.63 -16.99 -6.42
CA PRO A 234 -13.73 -16.38 -5.67
C PRO A 234 -14.29 -15.12 -6.33
N ALA A 235 -13.49 -14.43 -7.14
CA ALA A 235 -13.85 -13.18 -7.80
C ALA A 235 -15.25 -13.19 -8.42
N PHE A 236 -15.60 -14.21 -9.18
CA PHE A 236 -16.92 -14.24 -9.85
C PHE A 236 -18.07 -14.41 -8.86
N ASN A 237 -17.89 -15.22 -7.82
CA ASN A 237 -18.90 -15.36 -6.75
C ASN A 237 -19.04 -14.06 -5.95
N LEU A 238 -17.91 -13.44 -5.56
CA LEU A 238 -17.89 -12.18 -4.83
C LEU A 238 -18.52 -11.05 -5.66
N TRP A 239 -18.24 -11.01 -6.97
CA TRP A 239 -18.81 -10.03 -7.86
C TRP A 239 -20.33 -10.21 -8.02
N GLY A 240 -20.78 -11.45 -8.17
CA GLY A 240 -22.22 -11.75 -8.21
C GLY A 240 -22.96 -11.39 -6.92
N LYS A 241 -22.31 -11.46 -5.76
CA LYS A 241 -22.87 -11.02 -4.47
C LYS A 241 -23.02 -9.51 -4.34
N LEU A 242 -22.21 -8.73 -5.04
CA LEU A 242 -22.33 -7.28 -5.07
C LEU A 242 -23.57 -6.83 -5.85
N SER A 243 -24.01 -7.62 -6.85
CA SER A 243 -25.19 -7.31 -7.65
C SER A 243 -26.44 -7.21 -6.75
N GLY A 244 -27.08 -6.06 -6.81
CA GLY A 244 -28.24 -5.73 -5.97
C GLY A 244 -27.91 -5.28 -4.54
N ASN A 245 -26.62 -5.30 -4.12
CA ASN A 245 -26.18 -4.80 -2.81
C ASN A 245 -25.54 -3.41 -2.88
N ALA A 246 -24.85 -3.11 -3.97
CA ALA A 246 -24.25 -1.81 -4.23
C ALA A 246 -24.32 -1.52 -5.73
N PRO A 247 -24.44 -0.25 -6.17
CA PRO A 247 -24.39 0.12 -7.57
C PRO A 247 -23.05 -0.28 -8.21
N MET A 248 -23.10 -0.88 -9.40
CA MET A 248 -21.90 -1.30 -10.14
C MET A 248 -21.91 -0.71 -11.55
N VAL A 249 -20.89 0.09 -11.86
CA VAL A 249 -20.68 0.69 -13.17
C VAL A 249 -19.43 0.09 -13.81
N GLY A 250 -19.60 -0.53 -14.97
CA GLY A 250 -18.51 -1.06 -15.77
C GLY A 250 -18.20 -0.11 -16.93
N ILE A 251 -16.94 0.26 -17.09
CA ILE A 251 -16.47 1.12 -18.17
C ILE A 251 -15.49 0.34 -19.04
N VAL A 252 -15.64 0.42 -20.35
CA VAL A 252 -14.72 -0.20 -21.30
C VAL A 252 -14.35 0.75 -22.43
N SER A 253 -13.05 0.90 -22.63
CA SER A 253 -12.47 1.65 -23.75
C SER A 253 -11.31 0.82 -24.30
N GLY A 254 -11.60 -0.03 -25.28
CA GLY A 254 -10.62 -0.96 -25.86
C GLY A 254 -11.09 -2.41 -25.80
N ARG A 255 -10.18 -3.32 -25.48
CA ARG A 255 -10.41 -4.77 -25.54
C ARG A 255 -10.80 -5.34 -24.19
N CYS A 256 -11.93 -6.04 -24.11
CA CYS A 256 -12.42 -6.67 -22.89
C CYS A 256 -12.88 -8.10 -23.21
N PHE A 257 -12.11 -9.11 -22.76
CA PHE A 257 -12.36 -10.49 -23.12
C PHE A 257 -12.46 -11.42 -21.93
N ALA A 258 -13.16 -12.55 -22.13
CA ALA A 258 -13.29 -13.66 -21.19
C ALA A 258 -13.66 -13.19 -19.77
N GLY A 259 -12.87 -13.49 -18.74
CA GLY A 259 -13.17 -13.11 -17.35
C GLY A 259 -13.34 -11.60 -17.12
N ASN A 260 -12.68 -10.73 -17.90
CA ASN A 260 -12.89 -9.30 -17.84
C ASN A 260 -14.26 -8.93 -18.39
N ALA A 261 -14.71 -9.58 -19.47
CA ALA A 261 -16.03 -9.38 -20.05
C ALA A 261 -17.15 -9.91 -19.12
N VAL A 262 -16.92 -10.98 -18.36
CA VAL A 262 -17.86 -11.47 -17.35
C VAL A 262 -18.08 -10.40 -16.27
N ILE A 263 -17.00 -9.83 -15.74
CA ILE A 263 -17.08 -8.78 -14.73
C ILE A 263 -17.84 -7.56 -15.27
N LEU A 264 -17.51 -7.14 -16.50
CA LEU A 264 -18.20 -6.04 -17.17
C LEU A 264 -19.70 -6.33 -17.33
N GLY A 265 -20.06 -7.53 -17.79
CA GLY A 265 -21.43 -7.94 -18.05
C GLY A 265 -22.31 -8.12 -16.81
N CYS A 266 -21.73 -8.21 -15.63
CA CYS A 266 -22.45 -8.27 -14.36
C CYS A 266 -22.67 -6.90 -13.71
N CYS A 267 -22.17 -5.81 -14.32
CA CYS A 267 -22.43 -4.45 -13.83
C CYS A 267 -23.85 -4.01 -14.13
N ASP A 268 -24.44 -3.18 -13.27
CA ASP A 268 -25.79 -2.63 -13.44
C ASP A 268 -25.85 -1.68 -14.63
N THR A 269 -24.75 -0.93 -14.85
CA THR A 269 -24.61 -0.01 -15.97
C THR A 269 -23.28 -0.28 -16.67
N VAL A 270 -23.32 -0.37 -18.00
CA VAL A 270 -22.13 -0.54 -18.84
C VAL A 270 -21.96 0.66 -19.75
N ILE A 271 -20.81 1.31 -19.68
CA ILE A 271 -20.40 2.40 -20.56
C ILE A 271 -19.30 1.88 -21.49
N ALA A 272 -19.57 1.82 -22.77
CA ALA A 272 -18.63 1.35 -23.77
C ALA A 272 -18.34 2.44 -24.80
N THR A 273 -17.07 2.69 -25.09
CA THR A 273 -16.68 3.58 -26.18
C THR A 273 -16.90 2.90 -27.54
N ALA A 274 -17.09 3.69 -28.60
CA ALA A 274 -17.40 3.17 -29.94
C ALA A 274 -16.31 2.23 -30.52
N ASN A 275 -15.07 2.34 -30.05
CA ASN A 275 -13.93 1.51 -30.46
C ASN A 275 -13.69 0.32 -29.52
N SER A 276 -14.61 0.04 -28.60
CA SER A 276 -14.49 -1.11 -27.71
C SER A 276 -14.79 -2.42 -28.43
N THR A 277 -14.10 -3.48 -28.00
CA THR A 277 -14.38 -4.87 -28.42
C THR A 277 -14.60 -5.71 -27.19
N ILE A 278 -15.80 -6.26 -27.06
CA ILE A 278 -16.20 -7.08 -25.90
C ILE A 278 -16.55 -8.48 -26.40
N GLY A 279 -16.03 -9.51 -25.77
CA GLY A 279 -16.32 -10.88 -26.14
C GLY A 279 -15.87 -11.90 -25.12
N MET A 280 -16.48 -13.09 -25.13
CA MET A 280 -16.08 -14.22 -24.28
C MET A 280 -14.83 -14.96 -24.83
N GLY A 281 -14.69 -15.02 -26.16
CA GLY A 281 -13.48 -15.53 -26.82
C GLY A 281 -12.49 -14.40 -27.06
N GLY A 282 -11.20 -14.73 -27.17
CA GLY A 282 -10.20 -13.78 -27.62
C GLY A 282 -10.42 -13.35 -29.07
N PRO A 283 -9.76 -12.29 -29.54
CA PRO A 283 -9.81 -11.95 -30.96
C PRO A 283 -9.23 -13.13 -31.77
N ALA A 284 -9.92 -13.46 -32.84
CA ALA A 284 -9.47 -14.49 -33.79
C ALA A 284 -8.22 -14.02 -34.55
#